data_deec26020568256cd5b94ace23f36394
#
_entry.id   deec26020568256cd5b94ace23f36394
#
_cell.length_a   1.000
_cell.length_b   1.000
_cell.length_c   1.000
_cell.angle_alpha   90.00
_cell.angle_beta   90.00
_cell.angle_gamma   90.00
#
_symmetry.space_group_name_H-M   'P 1'
#
loop_
_entity.id
_entity.type
_entity.pdbx_description
1 polymer ?
#
loop_
_entity_poly.entity_id
_entity_poly.type
_entity_poly.pdbx_seq_one_letter_code
_entity_poly.pdbx_strand_id
1 'polypeptide(L)'
;LKAICRIVAGSRLYGLETPDSDTDTRGVFLNTDSGEILGLSRRNVIKHESEDTLLLEFRHFMGHLKKTSTSALELLFAEGFEVLEDEFRRVRENRFGLIDSELLYSSLLGYIRNERRLANGERTGELGCKRKSQVEEYGFSPKNFSHLLRLAFCGEFFFRTSFYPVNLSGTDFRDLVFSVKAEPWRYDKANLNLIADRALDRLKDAYESRRESFRFDISLANRLCLEFYMPFLGGFPCRNAD
;
A
#
# COMPACT_ATOMS: atom_id res chain seq x y z
N LEU A 1 -2.20 13.39 -19.59
CA LEU A 1 -1.81 12.56 -18.44
C LEU A 1 -0.44 11.94 -18.68
N LYS A 2 0.43 11.95 -17.67
CA LYS A 2 1.76 11.31 -17.68
C LYS A 2 1.84 10.31 -16.53
N ALA A 3 1.91 9.02 -16.83
CA ALA A 3 2.24 8.02 -15.81
C ALA A 3 3.69 8.22 -15.37
N ILE A 4 3.94 8.36 -14.06
CA ILE A 4 5.28 8.56 -13.48
C ILE A 4 5.81 7.33 -12.75
N CYS A 5 4.92 6.43 -12.33
CA CYS A 5 5.30 5.07 -11.94
C CYS A 5 4.16 4.09 -12.20
N ARG A 6 4.55 2.83 -12.44
CA ARG A 6 3.63 1.69 -12.53
C ARG A 6 4.34 0.40 -12.11
N ILE A 7 3.66 -0.40 -11.31
CA ILE A 7 4.14 -1.70 -10.81
C ILE A 7 3.06 -2.76 -10.95
N VAL A 8 3.46 -4.01 -11.05
CA VAL A 8 2.59 -5.14 -10.72
C VAL A 8 2.42 -5.18 -9.20
N ALA A 9 1.19 -5.22 -8.73
CA ALA A 9 0.82 -5.15 -7.31
C ALA A 9 0.19 -6.47 -6.82
N GLY A 10 -0.50 -6.39 -5.68
CA GLY A 10 -1.22 -7.53 -5.12
C GLY A 10 -0.31 -8.67 -4.68
N SER A 11 -0.78 -9.91 -4.82
CA SER A 11 -0.03 -11.09 -4.38
C SER A 11 1.30 -11.28 -5.12
N ARG A 12 1.38 -10.86 -6.39
CA ARG A 12 2.59 -10.94 -7.22
C ARG A 12 3.70 -10.03 -6.70
N LEU A 13 3.37 -8.83 -6.24
CA LEU A 13 4.34 -7.91 -5.64
C LEU A 13 5.04 -8.54 -4.44
N TYR A 14 4.28 -9.30 -3.64
CA TYR A 14 4.79 -9.90 -2.40
C TYR A 14 5.41 -11.30 -2.58
N GLY A 15 5.41 -11.89 -3.80
CA GLY A 15 5.83 -13.26 -4.02
C GLY A 15 4.90 -14.29 -3.35
N LEU A 16 3.61 -13.95 -3.25
CA LEU A 16 2.55 -14.75 -2.61
C LEU A 16 1.47 -15.17 -3.63
N GLU A 17 1.79 -15.09 -4.92
CA GLU A 17 0.88 -15.49 -5.97
C GLU A 17 0.69 -17.00 -6.01
N THR A 18 -0.51 -17.40 -6.45
CA THR A 18 -0.88 -18.76 -6.83
C THR A 18 -1.20 -18.77 -8.32
N PRO A 19 -1.30 -19.94 -8.99
CA PRO A 19 -1.67 -20.00 -10.41
C PRO A 19 -2.94 -19.22 -10.77
N ASP A 20 -3.89 -19.12 -9.82
CA ASP A 20 -5.17 -18.41 -9.99
C ASP A 20 -5.11 -16.95 -9.53
N SER A 21 -3.93 -16.39 -9.26
CA SER A 21 -3.82 -15.02 -8.78
C SER A 21 -3.97 -14.03 -9.93
N ASP A 22 -4.85 -13.05 -9.73
CA ASP A 22 -5.03 -11.92 -10.63
C ASP A 22 -3.74 -11.09 -10.77
N THR A 23 -3.65 -10.33 -11.86
CA THR A 23 -2.58 -9.37 -12.05
C THR A 23 -3.11 -7.97 -11.77
N ASP A 24 -2.85 -7.48 -10.57
CA ASP A 24 -3.17 -6.11 -10.18
C ASP A 24 -2.08 -5.15 -10.68
N THR A 25 -2.47 -3.97 -11.15
CA THR A 25 -1.54 -2.88 -11.50
C THR A 25 -1.81 -1.67 -10.60
N ARG A 26 -0.77 -1.10 -10.06
CA ARG A 26 -0.82 0.14 -9.26
C ARG A 26 0.19 1.14 -9.78
N GLY A 27 -0.14 2.43 -9.66
CA GLY A 27 0.79 3.47 -10.08
C GLY A 27 0.35 4.88 -9.73
N VAL A 28 1.12 5.83 -10.21
CA VAL A 28 0.89 7.27 -10.02
C VAL A 28 1.02 7.98 -11.36
N PHE A 29 0.15 8.94 -11.60
CA PHE A 29 0.20 9.80 -12.77
C PHE A 29 0.16 11.28 -12.40
N LEU A 30 0.68 12.13 -13.29
CA LEU A 30 0.52 13.58 -13.27
C LEU A 30 -0.58 14.00 -14.23
N ASN A 31 -1.48 14.86 -13.77
CA ASN A 31 -2.30 15.64 -14.66
C ASN A 31 -1.39 16.64 -15.41
N THR A 32 -1.55 16.73 -16.73
CA THR A 32 -0.77 17.63 -17.58
C THR A 32 -1.62 18.76 -18.16
N ASP A 33 -2.92 18.73 -17.92
CA ASP A 33 -3.87 19.78 -18.27
C ASP A 33 -4.04 20.75 -17.09
N SER A 34 -3.85 22.04 -17.34
CA SER A 34 -3.92 23.08 -16.32
C SER A 34 -5.31 23.22 -15.70
N GLY A 35 -6.38 22.95 -16.46
CA GLY A 35 -7.75 22.94 -15.96
C GLY A 35 -8.00 21.79 -14.97
N GLU A 36 -7.41 20.61 -15.20
CA GLU A 36 -7.43 19.50 -14.24
C GLU A 36 -6.51 19.73 -13.02
N ILE A 37 -5.42 20.51 -13.19
CA ILE A 37 -4.50 20.84 -12.10
C ILE A 37 -5.11 21.88 -11.15
N LEU A 38 -5.66 22.97 -11.68
CA LEU A 38 -6.15 24.11 -10.91
C LEU A 38 -7.69 24.20 -10.85
N GLY A 39 -8.39 23.56 -11.78
CA GLY A 39 -9.83 23.64 -11.92
C GLY A 39 -10.61 22.79 -10.91
N LEU A 40 -11.92 22.84 -11.01
CA LEU A 40 -12.85 22.06 -10.18
C LEU A 40 -12.97 20.61 -10.66
N SER A 41 -12.75 20.33 -11.95
CA SER A 41 -12.82 19.00 -12.56
C SER A 41 -11.48 18.30 -12.42
N ARG A 42 -11.25 17.64 -11.28
CA ARG A 42 -10.00 16.94 -10.99
C ARG A 42 -10.16 15.45 -11.20
N ARG A 43 -9.25 14.86 -11.97
CA ARG A 43 -9.13 13.41 -12.07
C ARG A 43 -8.15 12.92 -11.03
N ASN A 44 -8.67 12.38 -9.93
CA ASN A 44 -7.83 11.90 -8.81
C ASN A 44 -7.42 10.43 -8.97
N VAL A 45 -8.21 9.63 -9.70
CA VAL A 45 -8.03 8.19 -9.82
C VAL A 45 -8.41 7.75 -11.23
N ILE A 46 -7.62 6.84 -11.79
CA ILE A 46 -7.95 6.08 -12.99
C ILE A 46 -8.10 4.62 -12.58
N LYS A 47 -9.26 4.03 -12.91
CA LYS A 47 -9.55 2.61 -12.74
C LYS A 47 -9.89 2.00 -14.08
N HIS A 48 -9.27 0.88 -14.38
CA HIS A 48 -9.65 0.01 -15.49
C HIS A 48 -10.04 -1.35 -14.88
N GLU A 49 -11.34 -1.59 -14.77
CA GLU A 49 -11.86 -2.81 -14.12
C GLU A 49 -11.47 -4.09 -14.87
N SER A 50 -11.38 -4.00 -16.21
CA SER A 50 -10.98 -5.14 -17.05
C SER A 50 -9.50 -5.57 -16.86
N GLU A 51 -8.66 -4.68 -16.33
CA GLU A 51 -7.22 -4.91 -16.16
C GLU A 51 -6.77 -4.86 -14.70
N ASP A 52 -7.72 -4.71 -13.77
CA ASP A 52 -7.47 -4.51 -12.33
C ASP A 52 -6.41 -3.41 -12.03
N THR A 53 -6.47 -2.36 -12.86
CA THR A 53 -5.52 -1.24 -12.81
C THR A 53 -6.07 -0.11 -11.96
N LEU A 54 -5.24 0.39 -11.03
CA LEU A 54 -5.52 1.57 -10.22
C LEU A 54 -4.33 2.53 -10.25
N LEU A 55 -4.52 3.68 -10.89
CA LEU A 55 -3.54 4.77 -10.88
C LEU A 55 -4.07 5.94 -10.06
N LEU A 56 -3.24 6.49 -9.19
CA LEU A 56 -3.54 7.65 -8.36
C LEU A 56 -2.93 8.92 -8.97
N GLU A 57 -3.68 9.99 -8.98
CA GLU A 57 -3.13 11.30 -9.29
C GLU A 57 -2.11 11.72 -8.22
N PHE A 58 -1.03 12.41 -8.61
CA PHE A 58 0.13 12.63 -7.74
C PHE A 58 -0.20 13.35 -6.42
N ARG A 59 -1.02 14.40 -6.42
CA ARG A 59 -1.46 15.07 -5.17
C ARG A 59 -2.34 14.15 -4.33
N HIS A 60 -3.17 13.32 -4.99
CA HIS A 60 -3.97 12.32 -4.30
C HIS A 60 -3.07 11.26 -3.65
N PHE A 61 -2.05 10.81 -4.36
CA PHE A 61 -1.01 9.91 -3.84
C PHE A 61 -0.27 10.55 -2.64
N MET A 62 0.14 11.83 -2.72
CA MET A 62 0.73 12.54 -1.59
C MET A 62 -0.22 12.62 -0.38
N GLY A 63 -1.52 12.75 -0.62
CA GLY A 63 -2.55 12.67 0.41
C GLY A 63 -2.63 11.28 1.07
N HIS A 64 -2.42 10.21 0.32
CA HIS A 64 -2.28 8.84 0.85
C HIS A 64 -1.00 8.66 1.65
N LEU A 65 0.13 9.21 1.22
CA LEU A 65 1.38 9.21 1.98
C LEU A 65 1.24 9.97 3.30
N LYS A 66 0.62 11.15 3.28
CA LYS A 66 0.35 11.92 4.51
C LYS A 66 -0.47 11.13 5.54
N LYS A 67 -1.35 10.24 5.09
CA LYS A 67 -2.11 9.32 5.95
C LYS A 67 -1.37 8.00 6.22
N THR A 68 -0.19 7.84 5.65
CA THR A 68 0.67 6.67 5.71
C THR A 68 -0.08 5.38 5.33
N SER A 69 -0.78 5.45 4.18
CA SER A 69 -1.48 4.28 3.61
C SER A 69 -0.46 3.23 3.18
N THR A 70 -0.69 1.96 3.53
CA THR A 70 0.19 0.85 3.18
C THR A 70 0.35 0.69 1.66
N SER A 71 -0.71 0.92 0.87
CA SER A 71 -0.65 0.88 -0.59
C SER A 71 0.23 1.98 -1.20
N ALA A 72 0.34 3.15 -0.54
CA ALA A 72 1.25 4.19 -0.96
C ALA A 72 2.71 3.86 -0.58
N LEU A 73 2.92 3.20 0.56
CA LEU A 73 4.24 2.68 0.95
C LEU A 73 4.73 1.60 -0.01
N GLU A 74 3.85 0.71 -0.46
CA GLU A 74 4.19 -0.30 -1.47
C GLU A 74 4.85 0.34 -2.69
N LEU A 75 4.32 1.45 -3.20
CA LEU A 75 4.91 2.18 -4.33
C LEU A 75 6.27 2.80 -3.99
N LEU A 76 6.46 3.32 -2.79
CA LEU A 76 7.74 3.93 -2.38
C LEU A 76 8.89 2.90 -2.27
N PHE A 77 8.57 1.68 -1.84
CA PHE A 77 9.55 0.63 -1.59
C PHE A 77 9.56 -0.46 -2.67
N ALA A 78 8.69 -0.38 -3.67
CA ALA A 78 8.64 -1.36 -4.76
C ALA A 78 9.97 -1.44 -5.51
N GLU A 79 10.23 -2.64 -6.03
CA GLU A 79 11.26 -2.95 -7.01
C GLU A 79 10.56 -3.51 -8.27
N GLY A 80 11.21 -3.50 -9.41
CA GLY A 80 10.60 -4.07 -10.64
C GLY A 80 9.46 -3.21 -11.21
N PHE A 81 9.75 -1.93 -11.45
CA PHE A 81 8.81 -1.00 -12.07
C PHE A 81 8.65 -1.29 -13.57
N GLU A 82 7.40 -1.29 -14.06
CA GLU A 82 7.09 -1.22 -15.49
C GLU A 82 7.28 0.20 -16.05
N VAL A 83 6.98 1.21 -15.22
CA VAL A 83 7.21 2.63 -15.51
C VAL A 83 7.86 3.26 -14.27
N LEU A 84 8.99 3.95 -14.46
CA LEU A 84 9.66 4.69 -13.40
C LEU A 84 10.35 5.93 -13.98
N GLU A 85 9.64 7.05 -13.93
CA GLU A 85 10.12 8.34 -14.39
C GLU A 85 10.94 9.06 -13.30
N ASP A 86 11.70 10.07 -13.70
CA ASP A 86 12.59 10.82 -12.79
C ASP A 86 11.82 11.51 -11.67
N GLU A 87 10.59 11.99 -11.94
CA GLU A 87 9.73 12.56 -10.91
C GLU A 87 9.48 11.57 -9.78
N PHE A 88 9.17 10.30 -10.10
CA PHE A 88 8.91 9.30 -9.08
C PHE A 88 10.21 8.80 -8.42
N ARG A 89 11.33 8.76 -9.14
CA ARG A 89 12.66 8.49 -8.52
C ARG A 89 12.95 9.48 -7.42
N ARG A 90 12.72 10.78 -7.65
CA ARG A 90 12.90 11.84 -6.65
C ARG A 90 11.97 11.71 -5.45
N VAL A 91 10.72 11.26 -5.65
CA VAL A 91 9.81 10.94 -4.54
C VAL A 91 10.41 9.82 -3.68
N ARG A 92 10.93 8.75 -4.30
CA ARG A 92 11.55 7.62 -3.59
C ARG A 92 12.84 8.01 -2.85
N GLU A 93 13.66 8.87 -3.42
CA GLU A 93 14.87 9.41 -2.76
C GLU A 93 14.52 10.18 -1.49
N ASN A 94 13.39 10.87 -1.49
CA ASN A 94 12.89 11.66 -0.36
C ASN A 94 11.88 10.91 0.53
N ARG A 95 11.72 9.59 0.38
CA ARG A 95 10.64 8.81 1.00
C ARG A 95 10.54 8.92 2.51
N PHE A 96 11.64 9.06 3.20
CA PHE A 96 11.65 9.17 4.67
C PHE A 96 11.07 10.48 5.19
N GLY A 97 11.14 11.56 4.41
CA GLY A 97 10.41 12.80 4.69
C GLY A 97 8.92 12.76 4.32
N LEU A 98 8.46 11.66 3.68
CA LEU A 98 7.08 11.47 3.26
C LEU A 98 6.34 10.38 4.05
N ILE A 99 6.95 9.88 5.12
CA ILE A 99 6.40 8.86 6.03
C ILE A 99 6.28 9.45 7.42
N ASP A 100 5.21 9.11 8.13
CA ASP A 100 5.06 9.38 9.56
C ASP A 100 5.01 8.08 10.34
N SER A 101 5.98 7.85 11.22
CA SER A 101 6.12 6.60 11.97
C SER A 101 4.95 6.30 12.91
N GLU A 102 4.40 7.33 13.56
CA GLU A 102 3.26 7.16 14.48
C GLU A 102 1.96 6.86 13.72
N LEU A 103 1.74 7.61 12.63
CA LEU A 103 0.59 7.36 11.76
C LEU A 103 0.69 6.00 11.08
N LEU A 104 1.89 5.57 10.67
CA LEU A 104 2.10 4.24 10.11
C LEU A 104 1.71 3.15 11.11
N TYR A 105 2.23 3.23 12.34
CA TYR A 105 1.91 2.25 13.37
C TYR A 105 0.40 2.20 13.65
N SER A 106 -0.23 3.36 13.83
CA SER A 106 -1.68 3.45 14.06
C SER A 106 -2.49 2.90 12.89
N SER A 107 -2.08 3.20 11.65
CA SER A 107 -2.70 2.71 10.42
C SER A 107 -2.60 1.19 10.31
N LEU A 108 -1.40 0.63 10.54
CA LEU A 108 -1.17 -0.82 10.55
C LEU A 108 -2.06 -1.52 11.58
N LEU A 109 -2.12 -1.01 12.81
CA LEU A 109 -2.99 -1.59 13.85
C LEU A 109 -4.47 -1.55 13.44
N GLY A 110 -4.92 -0.44 12.83
CA GLY A 110 -6.30 -0.32 12.34
C GLY A 110 -6.62 -1.36 11.25
N TYR A 111 -5.73 -1.49 10.26
CA TYR A 111 -5.86 -2.48 9.18
C TYR A 111 -5.83 -3.91 9.72
N ILE A 112 -4.85 -4.26 10.55
CA ILE A 112 -4.70 -5.60 11.13
C ILE A 112 -5.95 -5.98 11.94
N ARG A 113 -6.49 -5.07 12.75
CA ARG A 113 -7.73 -5.31 13.50
C ARG A 113 -8.93 -5.55 12.58
N ASN A 114 -9.06 -4.77 11.51
CA ASN A 114 -10.12 -4.97 10.53
C ASN A 114 -9.99 -6.31 9.81
N GLU A 115 -8.78 -6.62 9.32
CA GLU A 115 -8.50 -7.91 8.67
C GLU A 115 -8.75 -9.09 9.61
N ARG A 116 -8.41 -8.97 10.90
CA ARG A 116 -8.67 -10.00 11.91
C ARG A 116 -10.17 -10.27 12.09
N ARG A 117 -10.99 -9.23 12.12
CA ARG A 117 -12.45 -9.38 12.22
C ARG A 117 -13.04 -10.07 10.98
N LEU A 118 -12.57 -9.70 9.80
CA LEU A 118 -12.93 -10.37 8.55
C LEU A 118 -12.43 -11.81 8.53
N ALA A 119 -11.20 -12.04 8.96
CA ALA A 119 -10.57 -13.37 9.02
C ALA A 119 -11.31 -14.30 9.96
N ASN A 120 -11.77 -13.81 11.10
CA ASN A 120 -12.54 -14.57 12.08
C ASN A 120 -14.03 -14.78 11.70
N GLY A 121 -14.48 -14.23 10.59
CA GLY A 121 -15.87 -14.33 10.15
C GLY A 121 -16.85 -13.43 10.91
N GLU A 122 -16.35 -12.43 11.67
CA GLU A 122 -17.21 -11.51 12.44
C GLU A 122 -17.96 -10.51 11.57
N ARG A 123 -17.51 -10.29 10.32
CA ARG A 123 -18.07 -9.36 9.33
C ARG A 123 -18.23 -10.02 7.97
N THR A 124 -18.86 -11.19 7.93
CA THR A 124 -19.04 -11.98 6.69
C THR A 124 -19.81 -11.25 5.59
N GLY A 125 -20.69 -10.30 5.97
CA GLY A 125 -21.43 -9.47 5.00
C GLY A 125 -20.53 -8.69 4.03
N GLU A 126 -19.31 -8.34 4.45
CA GLU A 126 -18.32 -7.58 3.68
C GLU A 126 -17.41 -8.48 2.82
N LEU A 127 -17.51 -9.80 2.98
CA LEU A 127 -16.72 -10.76 2.20
C LEU A 127 -17.41 -11.10 0.89
N GLY A 128 -16.65 -11.23 -0.19
CA GLY A 128 -17.15 -11.81 -1.45
C GLY A 128 -17.48 -13.31 -1.29
N CYS A 129 -18.27 -13.86 -2.22
CA CYS A 129 -18.81 -15.22 -2.16
C CYS A 129 -17.73 -16.28 -1.86
N LYS A 130 -16.61 -16.28 -2.59
CA LYS A 130 -15.49 -17.22 -2.38
C LYS A 130 -14.95 -17.21 -0.95
N ARG A 131 -14.81 -16.02 -0.33
CA ARG A 131 -14.32 -15.90 1.04
C ARG A 131 -15.36 -16.32 2.07
N LYS A 132 -16.66 -16.12 1.81
CA LYS A 132 -17.74 -16.62 2.67
C LYS A 132 -17.72 -18.15 2.72
N SER A 133 -17.65 -18.82 1.56
CA SER A 133 -17.53 -20.28 1.51
C SER A 133 -16.31 -20.80 2.26
N GLN A 134 -15.17 -20.10 2.18
CA GLN A 134 -13.97 -20.49 2.94
C GLN A 134 -14.16 -20.33 4.45
N VAL A 135 -14.89 -19.30 4.93
CA VAL A 135 -15.22 -19.18 6.36
C VAL A 135 -16.14 -20.30 6.81
N GLU A 136 -17.10 -20.72 5.98
CA GLU A 136 -17.98 -21.85 6.26
C GLU A 136 -17.19 -23.20 6.32
N GLU A 137 -16.23 -23.39 5.41
CA GLU A 137 -15.43 -24.62 5.29
C GLU A 137 -14.36 -24.73 6.39
N TYR A 138 -13.58 -23.65 6.62
CA TYR A 138 -12.41 -23.70 7.53
C TYR A 138 -12.66 -23.01 8.87
N GLY A 139 -13.79 -22.34 9.06
CA GLY A 139 -14.07 -21.55 10.26
C GLY A 139 -13.37 -20.17 10.27
N PHE A 140 -12.62 -19.83 9.22
CA PHE A 140 -11.90 -18.57 9.05
C PHE A 140 -11.67 -18.20 7.57
N SER A 141 -11.33 -16.94 7.29
CA SER A 141 -10.92 -16.50 5.95
C SER A 141 -9.41 -16.56 5.77
N PRO A 142 -8.86 -17.52 4.99
CA PRO A 142 -7.42 -17.69 4.79
C PRO A 142 -6.75 -16.44 4.20
N LYS A 143 -7.38 -15.81 3.20
CA LYS A 143 -6.85 -14.58 2.55
C LYS A 143 -6.70 -13.44 3.55
N ASN A 144 -7.67 -13.25 4.46
CA ASN A 144 -7.62 -12.16 5.43
C ASN A 144 -6.59 -12.44 6.55
N PHE A 145 -6.44 -13.70 7.01
CA PHE A 145 -5.34 -14.08 7.93
C PHE A 145 -3.97 -13.88 7.29
N SER A 146 -3.76 -14.36 6.08
CA SER A 146 -2.51 -14.14 5.33
C SER A 146 -2.20 -12.63 5.20
N HIS A 147 -3.22 -11.82 4.90
CA HIS A 147 -3.06 -10.36 4.77
C HIS A 147 -2.68 -9.69 6.10
N LEU A 148 -3.35 -10.02 7.21
CA LEU A 148 -3.01 -9.43 8.51
C LEU A 148 -1.59 -9.82 8.97
N LEU A 149 -1.17 -11.07 8.77
CA LEU A 149 0.18 -11.51 9.11
C LEU A 149 1.22 -10.77 8.27
N ARG A 150 0.98 -10.62 6.96
CA ARG A 150 1.84 -9.84 6.08
C ARG A 150 1.99 -8.40 6.57
N LEU A 151 0.89 -7.72 6.90
CA LEU A 151 0.92 -6.36 7.41
C LEU A 151 1.73 -6.23 8.71
N ALA A 152 1.56 -7.17 9.64
CA ALA A 152 2.29 -7.18 10.90
C ALA A 152 3.79 -7.38 10.68
N PHE A 153 4.19 -8.34 9.84
CA PHE A 153 5.58 -8.60 9.52
C PHE A 153 6.25 -7.45 8.75
N CYS A 154 5.55 -6.90 7.74
CA CYS A 154 6.10 -5.76 6.99
C CYS A 154 6.30 -4.54 7.90
N GLY A 155 5.35 -4.29 8.81
CA GLY A 155 5.46 -3.21 9.80
C GLY A 155 6.58 -3.46 10.80
N GLU A 156 6.71 -4.67 11.36
CA GLU A 156 7.82 -5.04 12.24
C GLU A 156 9.17 -4.81 11.55
N PHE A 157 9.31 -5.30 10.31
CA PHE A 157 10.54 -5.15 9.55
C PHE A 157 10.87 -3.69 9.29
N PHE A 158 9.86 -2.88 8.92
CA PHE A 158 10.05 -1.44 8.72
C PHE A 158 10.56 -0.74 9.99
N PHE A 159 9.96 -0.99 11.15
CA PHE A 159 10.38 -0.34 12.39
C PHE A 159 11.75 -0.80 12.89
N ARG A 160 12.20 -1.99 12.50
CA ARG A 160 13.56 -2.48 12.82
C ARG A 160 14.63 -1.97 11.87
N THR A 161 14.31 -1.78 10.57
CA THR A 161 15.30 -1.61 9.51
C THR A 161 15.12 -0.34 8.66
N SER A 162 14.02 0.39 8.84
CA SER A 162 13.59 1.52 8.00
C SER A 162 13.33 1.11 6.53
N PHE A 163 13.15 -0.19 6.26
CA PHE A 163 12.79 -0.73 4.95
C PHE A 163 11.44 -1.45 5.00
N TYR A 164 10.49 -1.06 4.14
CA TYR A 164 9.19 -1.75 4.04
C TYR A 164 9.28 -2.85 2.98
N PRO A 165 9.27 -4.14 3.36
CA PRO A 165 9.45 -5.22 2.42
C PRO A 165 8.18 -5.40 1.58
N VAL A 166 8.30 -5.24 0.27
CA VAL A 166 7.22 -5.46 -0.70
C VAL A 166 7.36 -6.77 -1.45
N ASN A 167 8.50 -7.44 -1.32
CA ASN A 167 8.72 -8.81 -1.76
C ASN A 167 9.17 -9.63 -0.55
N LEU A 168 8.41 -10.67 -0.22
CA LEU A 168 8.71 -11.55 0.91
C LEU A 168 9.57 -12.75 0.52
N SER A 169 9.92 -12.91 -0.77
CA SER A 169 10.80 -13.99 -1.21
C SER A 169 12.14 -13.92 -0.47
N GLY A 170 12.55 -15.04 0.11
CA GLY A 170 13.77 -15.10 0.93
C GLY A 170 13.62 -14.64 2.38
N THR A 171 12.41 -14.34 2.84
CA THR A 171 12.14 -14.06 4.26
C THR A 171 11.55 -15.29 4.96
N ASP A 172 11.86 -15.46 6.26
CA ASP A 172 11.40 -16.59 7.07
C ASP A 172 9.86 -16.66 7.22
N PHE A 173 9.16 -15.56 7.01
CA PHE A 173 7.69 -15.53 7.13
C PHE A 173 6.94 -15.66 5.81
N ARG A 174 7.62 -15.66 4.68
CA ARG A 174 6.97 -15.87 3.38
C ARG A 174 6.20 -17.19 3.36
N ASP A 175 6.84 -18.27 3.84
CA ASP A 175 6.24 -19.60 3.81
C ASP A 175 5.02 -19.71 4.74
N LEU A 176 5.05 -19.08 5.91
CA LEU A 176 3.89 -19.01 6.80
C LEU A 176 2.75 -18.24 6.14
N VAL A 177 3.00 -17.03 5.67
CA VAL A 177 1.98 -16.17 5.05
C VAL A 177 1.38 -16.82 3.80
N PHE A 178 2.21 -17.49 3.00
CA PHE A 178 1.78 -18.22 1.82
C PHE A 178 0.96 -19.45 2.18
N SER A 179 1.43 -20.29 3.11
CA SER A 179 0.76 -21.54 3.47
C SER A 179 -0.62 -21.31 4.12
N VAL A 180 -0.77 -20.26 4.92
CA VAL A 180 -2.09 -19.88 5.48
C VAL A 180 -3.10 -19.62 4.36
N LYS A 181 -2.66 -19.01 3.23
CA LYS A 181 -3.52 -18.72 2.08
C LYS A 181 -3.74 -19.95 1.19
N ALA A 182 -2.68 -20.71 0.92
CA ALA A 182 -2.66 -21.79 -0.08
C ALA A 182 -3.04 -23.17 0.49
N GLU A 183 -2.80 -23.40 1.78
CA GLU A 183 -2.99 -24.68 2.48
C GLU A 183 -3.78 -24.49 3.77
N PRO A 184 -4.99 -23.84 3.75
CA PRO A 184 -5.74 -23.49 4.97
C PRO A 184 -6.10 -24.69 5.85
N TRP A 185 -6.24 -25.88 5.27
CA TRP A 185 -6.55 -27.12 6.00
C TRP A 185 -5.46 -27.54 7.02
N ARG A 186 -4.27 -26.92 6.98
CA ARG A 186 -3.18 -27.17 7.95
C ARG A 186 -3.36 -26.40 9.25
N TYR A 187 -4.30 -25.49 9.31
CA TYR A 187 -4.46 -24.53 10.40
C TYR A 187 -5.85 -24.63 11.02
N ASP A 188 -5.91 -24.34 12.30
CA ASP A 188 -7.14 -24.02 12.99
C ASP A 188 -7.19 -22.54 13.37
N LYS A 189 -8.41 -22.03 13.57
CA LYS A 189 -8.67 -20.62 13.88
C LYS A 189 -7.99 -20.16 15.18
N ALA A 190 -7.93 -21.02 16.22
CA ALA A 190 -7.34 -20.67 17.51
C ALA A 190 -5.83 -20.50 17.39
N ASN A 191 -5.15 -21.41 16.70
CA ASN A 191 -3.73 -21.33 16.42
C ASN A 191 -3.37 -20.11 15.59
N LEU A 192 -4.14 -19.81 14.54
CA LEU A 192 -3.91 -18.60 13.72
C LEU A 192 -4.08 -17.30 14.52
N ASN A 193 -5.05 -17.25 15.45
CA ASN A 193 -5.19 -16.11 16.34
C ASN A 193 -4.00 -15.96 17.29
N LEU A 194 -3.46 -17.05 17.82
CA LEU A 194 -2.24 -17.02 18.63
C LEU A 194 -1.02 -16.54 17.84
N ILE A 195 -0.87 -16.97 16.58
CA ILE A 195 0.19 -16.49 15.68
C ILE A 195 0.00 -14.99 15.42
N ALA A 196 -1.22 -14.53 15.20
CA ALA A 196 -1.55 -13.12 14.99
C ALA A 196 -1.23 -12.27 16.22
N ASP A 197 -1.53 -12.76 17.44
CA ASP A 197 -1.21 -12.04 18.68
C ASP A 197 0.31 -11.88 18.83
N ARG A 198 1.09 -12.95 18.62
CA ARG A 198 2.56 -12.89 18.64
C ARG A 198 3.13 -11.93 17.57
N ALA A 199 2.54 -11.89 16.37
CA ALA A 199 2.96 -10.98 15.33
C ALA A 199 2.66 -9.50 15.70
N LEU A 200 1.54 -9.25 16.38
CA LEU A 200 1.20 -7.91 16.90
C LEU A 200 2.12 -7.49 18.04
N ASP A 201 2.47 -8.39 18.96
CA ASP A 201 3.42 -8.10 20.03
C ASP A 201 4.80 -7.74 19.45
N ARG A 202 5.29 -8.49 18.47
CA ARG A 202 6.55 -8.21 17.78
C ARG A 202 6.52 -6.87 17.03
N LEU A 203 5.40 -6.55 16.37
CA LEU A 203 5.20 -5.24 15.72
C LEU A 203 5.26 -4.11 16.75
N LYS A 204 4.60 -4.28 17.90
CA LYS A 204 4.63 -3.31 19.00
C LYS A 204 6.04 -3.11 19.54
N ASP A 205 6.75 -4.19 19.86
CA ASP A 205 8.12 -4.15 20.36
C ASP A 205 9.06 -3.47 19.35
N ALA A 206 8.91 -3.76 18.06
CA ALA A 206 9.68 -3.12 17.01
C ALA A 206 9.41 -1.61 16.93
N TYR A 207 8.14 -1.21 17.06
CA TYR A 207 7.75 0.20 17.09
C TYR A 207 8.32 0.92 18.33
N GLU A 208 8.22 0.34 19.52
CA GLU A 208 8.69 0.93 20.78
C GLU A 208 10.24 1.02 20.83
N SER A 209 10.93 0.01 20.28
CA SER A 209 12.40 -0.06 20.25
C SER A 209 13.04 0.54 19.00
N ARG A 210 12.27 1.17 18.11
CA ARG A 210 12.79 1.71 16.84
C ARG A 210 13.90 2.74 17.05
N ARG A 211 14.93 2.65 16.23
CA ARG A 211 16.07 3.60 16.26
C ARG A 211 15.75 4.92 15.58
N GLU A 212 14.91 4.90 14.56
CA GLU A 212 14.55 6.04 13.72
C GLU A 212 13.05 6.32 13.83
N SER A 213 12.71 7.59 13.84
CA SER A 213 11.31 8.05 13.81
C SER A 213 11.20 9.14 12.75
N PHE A 214 10.34 8.87 11.78
CA PHE A 214 10.08 9.76 10.65
C PHE A 214 8.85 10.60 10.94
N ARG A 215 8.84 11.82 10.38
CA ARG A 215 7.70 12.73 10.38
C ARG A 215 7.41 13.20 8.96
N PHE A 216 6.14 13.25 8.60
CA PHE A 216 5.74 13.72 7.29
C PHE A 216 6.06 15.23 7.15
N ASP A 217 6.97 15.55 6.23
CA ASP A 217 7.35 16.92 5.89
C ASP A 217 6.41 17.48 4.82
N ILE A 218 5.45 18.30 5.25
CA ILE A 218 4.50 18.96 4.35
C ILE A 218 5.19 19.94 3.39
N SER A 219 6.30 20.56 3.81
CA SER A 219 7.04 21.51 2.98
C SER A 219 7.74 20.79 1.84
N LEU A 220 8.34 19.63 2.11
CA LEU A 220 8.90 18.74 1.09
C LEU A 220 7.82 18.28 0.10
N ALA A 221 6.67 17.79 0.61
CA ALA A 221 5.57 17.34 -0.22
C ALA A 221 5.04 18.44 -1.14
N ASN A 222 4.86 19.65 -0.61
CA ASN A 222 4.44 20.82 -1.39
C ASN A 222 5.49 21.20 -2.44
N ARG A 223 6.77 21.20 -2.11
CA ARG A 223 7.87 21.49 -3.05
C ARG A 223 7.86 20.51 -4.23
N LEU A 224 7.74 19.22 -3.98
CA LEU A 224 7.64 18.20 -5.03
C LEU A 224 6.40 18.40 -5.91
N CYS A 225 5.25 18.73 -5.31
CA CYS A 225 4.04 19.06 -6.07
C CYS A 225 4.25 20.28 -6.97
N LEU A 226 4.76 21.38 -6.44
CA LEU A 226 5.02 22.60 -7.22
C LEU A 226 5.99 22.29 -8.37
N GLU A 227 7.09 21.64 -8.08
CA GLU A 227 8.11 21.32 -9.08
C GLU A 227 7.56 20.49 -10.24
N PHE A 228 6.76 19.46 -9.93
CA PHE A 228 6.27 18.55 -10.96
C PHE A 228 5.10 19.13 -11.77
N TYR A 229 4.32 20.06 -11.21
CA TYR A 229 3.22 20.69 -11.93
C TYR A 229 3.58 22.00 -12.64
N MET A 230 4.59 22.75 -12.16
CA MET A 230 4.99 24.03 -12.76
C MET A 230 5.21 23.96 -14.29
N PRO A 231 5.84 22.91 -14.87
CA PRO A 231 6.01 22.80 -16.31
C PRO A 231 4.69 22.80 -17.10
N PHE A 232 3.59 22.36 -16.48
CA PHE A 232 2.27 22.28 -17.13
C PHE A 232 1.39 23.51 -16.88
N LEU A 233 1.83 24.42 -16.00
CA LEU A 233 1.10 25.64 -15.66
C LEU A 233 1.57 26.88 -16.48
N GLY A 234 2.72 26.80 -17.14
CA GLY A 234 3.30 27.89 -17.92
C GLY A 234 2.62 28.22 -19.24
N GLY A 235 1.52 27.57 -19.60
CA GLY A 235 0.78 27.74 -20.84
C GLY A 235 -0.44 28.66 -20.74
N PHE A 236 -0.64 29.41 -19.67
CA PHE A 236 -1.67 30.45 -19.66
C PHE A 236 -1.20 31.64 -20.53
N PRO A 237 -1.84 31.94 -21.68
CA PRO A 237 -1.56 33.18 -22.36
C PRO A 237 -1.90 34.30 -21.39
N CYS A 238 -0.91 35.12 -21.04
CA CYS A 238 -1.19 36.41 -20.46
C CYS A 238 -2.16 37.09 -21.44
N ARG A 239 -3.46 37.13 -21.14
CA ARG A 239 -4.34 38.05 -21.83
C ARG A 239 -3.80 39.43 -21.47
N ASN A 240 -3.12 40.07 -22.43
CA ASN A 240 -2.86 41.48 -22.36
C ASN A 240 -4.20 42.10 -22.04
N ALA A 241 -4.30 42.77 -20.90
CA ALA A 241 -5.41 43.64 -20.59
C ALA A 241 -5.23 44.82 -21.53
N ASP A 242 -6.03 44.83 -22.61
CA ASP A 242 -6.30 46.05 -23.39
C ASP A 242 -7.31 46.92 -22.61
#